data_4b34365124d6b9d3806ea4f17b98d5ac
#
_entry.id   4b34365124d6b9d3806ea4f17b98d5ac
#
_cell.length_a   1.000
_cell.length_b   1.000
_cell.length_c   1.000
_cell.angle_alpha   90.00
_cell.angle_beta   90.00
_cell.angle_gamma   90.00
#
_symmetry.space_group_name_H-M   'P 1'
#
loop_
_entity.id
_entity.type
_entity.pdbx_description
1 polymer ?
#
loop_
_entity_poly.entity_id
_entity_poly.type
_entity_poly.pdbx_seq_one_letter_code
_entity_poly.pdbx_strand_id
1 'polypeptide(L)'
;MKEIFIIIILSCLLFGCAATDVTPVNKGFALVEEEKILWRQSEESQETFKKSDMLYDNPELTAYINEVAARLWPENITLQDQLTLDVLVIKNPLLNAITYPNGKIYIHTGILARMENEAQLATLLAHEMSHAIHRDSLTSYRDLKNKTAILSTMGVVASGFGSYGDLAYMVGSIGVVSSI
;
A
#
# COMPACT_ATOMS: atom_id res chain seq x y z
N MET A 1 35.64 -29.17 -9.31
CA MET A 1 35.15 -27.77 -9.42
C MET A 1 33.72 -27.68 -9.97
N LYS A 2 33.38 -28.39 -11.05
CA LYS A 2 31.98 -28.38 -11.61
C LYS A 2 30.94 -28.92 -10.63
N GLU A 3 31.25 -29.98 -9.90
CA GLU A 3 30.34 -30.59 -8.94
C GLU A 3 30.04 -29.65 -7.74
N ILE A 4 31.06 -28.95 -7.25
CA ILE A 4 30.90 -27.97 -6.17
C ILE A 4 30.04 -26.79 -6.63
N PHE A 5 30.18 -26.36 -7.87
CA PHE A 5 29.38 -25.27 -8.45
C PHE A 5 27.93 -25.67 -8.62
N ILE A 6 27.64 -26.91 -9.02
CA ILE A 6 26.29 -27.46 -9.11
C ILE A 6 25.63 -27.57 -7.74
N ILE A 7 26.36 -28.01 -6.71
CA ILE A 7 25.85 -28.11 -5.34
C ILE A 7 25.54 -26.72 -4.77
N ILE A 8 26.36 -25.70 -5.06
CA ILE A 8 26.10 -24.32 -4.64
C ILE A 8 24.84 -23.77 -5.33
N ILE A 9 24.67 -23.99 -6.64
CA ILE A 9 23.48 -23.57 -7.38
C ILE A 9 22.24 -24.29 -6.85
N LEU A 10 22.32 -25.60 -6.61
CA LEU A 10 21.23 -26.39 -6.08
C LEU A 10 20.86 -25.97 -4.65
N SER A 11 21.85 -25.62 -3.83
CA SER A 11 21.65 -25.07 -2.47
C SER A 11 20.95 -23.69 -2.51
N CYS A 12 21.33 -22.82 -3.45
CA CYS A 12 20.67 -21.52 -3.62
C CYS A 12 19.20 -21.65 -4.06
N LEU A 13 18.84 -22.70 -4.82
CA LEU A 13 17.46 -22.95 -5.23
C LEU A 13 16.58 -23.49 -4.09
N LEU A 14 17.19 -23.99 -2.99
CA LEU A 14 16.47 -24.47 -1.82
C LEU A 14 16.19 -23.38 -0.78
N PHE A 15 16.82 -22.20 -0.87
CA PHE A 15 16.41 -21.03 -0.09
C PHE A 15 15.16 -20.47 -0.74
N GLY A 16 14.04 -21.13 -0.40
CA GLY A 16 12.72 -20.80 -0.89
C GLY A 16 12.36 -19.34 -0.63
N CYS A 17 11.49 -18.81 -1.46
CA CYS A 17 10.87 -17.50 -1.28
C CYS A 17 10.48 -17.31 0.19
N ALA A 18 11.00 -16.28 0.85
CA ALA A 18 10.53 -15.91 2.17
C ALA A 18 9.01 -15.68 2.07
N ALA A 19 8.25 -16.34 2.93
CA ALA A 19 6.82 -16.18 2.93
C ALA A 19 6.48 -14.70 3.14
N THR A 20 5.70 -14.14 2.23
CA THR A 20 5.20 -12.76 2.31
C THR A 20 3.94 -12.68 3.19
N ASP A 21 3.67 -13.72 3.96
CA ASP A 21 2.48 -13.78 4.82
C ASP A 21 2.49 -12.64 5.83
N VAL A 22 1.54 -11.74 5.68
CA VAL A 22 1.34 -10.56 6.51
C VAL A 22 0.04 -10.76 7.29
N THR A 23 0.16 -10.84 8.62
CA THR A 23 -1.02 -10.94 9.48
C THR A 23 -1.84 -9.66 9.39
N PRO A 24 -3.16 -9.75 9.12
CA PRO A 24 -4.05 -8.60 9.14
C PRO A 24 -4.05 -7.85 10.48
N VAL A 25 -4.49 -6.61 10.45
CA VAL A 25 -4.65 -5.79 11.67
C VAL A 25 -5.64 -6.48 12.63
N ASN A 26 -5.24 -6.64 13.86
CA ASN A 26 -6.03 -7.25 14.93
C ASN A 26 -5.68 -6.62 16.30
N LYS A 27 -6.27 -7.13 17.40
CA LYS A 27 -6.04 -6.62 18.77
C LYS A 27 -4.60 -6.75 19.27
N GLY A 28 -3.65 -7.14 18.56
CA GLY A 28 -2.23 -7.23 18.94
C GLY A 28 -1.33 -6.63 17.86
N PHE A 29 -1.94 -5.85 16.97
CA PHE A 29 -1.23 -5.23 15.87
C PHE A 29 -0.09 -4.34 16.36
N ALA A 30 1.08 -4.53 15.77
CA ALA A 30 2.24 -3.66 15.91
C ALA A 30 2.90 -3.44 14.55
N LEU A 31 3.34 -2.22 14.29
CA LEU A 31 4.07 -1.89 13.08
C LEU A 31 5.43 -2.59 13.06
N VAL A 32 5.73 -3.26 11.96
CA VAL A 32 7.09 -3.75 11.68
C VAL A 32 7.95 -2.63 11.06
N GLU A 33 9.27 -2.76 11.11
CA GLU A 33 10.18 -1.71 10.64
C GLU A 33 9.97 -1.30 9.17
N GLU A 34 9.68 -2.26 8.31
CA GLU A 34 9.38 -2.01 6.89
C GLU A 34 8.12 -1.16 6.74
N GLU A 35 7.12 -1.40 7.57
CA GLU A 35 5.86 -0.68 7.55
C GLU A 35 6.00 0.76 8.06
N LYS A 36 6.89 1.01 9.02
CA LYS A 36 7.22 2.37 9.46
C LYS A 36 7.79 3.23 8.32
N ILE A 37 8.54 2.62 7.40
CA ILE A 37 9.03 3.30 6.20
C ILE A 37 7.85 3.69 5.31
N LEU A 38 6.94 2.77 5.04
CA LEU A 38 5.74 3.00 4.23
C LEU A 38 4.83 4.07 4.88
N TRP A 39 4.72 4.05 6.20
CA TRP A 39 3.97 5.05 6.97
C TRP A 39 4.50 6.46 6.76
N ARG A 40 5.81 6.64 6.95
CA ARG A 40 6.47 7.95 6.74
C ARG A 40 6.30 8.43 5.30
N GLN A 41 6.48 7.56 4.30
CA GLN A 41 6.26 7.91 2.89
C GLN A 41 4.80 8.34 2.63
N SER A 42 3.85 7.70 3.31
CA SER A 42 2.44 8.08 3.25
C SER A 42 2.23 9.50 3.80
N GLU A 43 2.81 9.82 4.94
CA GLU A 43 2.74 11.15 5.55
C GLU A 43 3.34 12.24 4.65
N GLU A 44 4.51 11.98 4.06
CA GLU A 44 5.17 12.89 3.12
C GLU A 44 4.29 13.16 1.88
N SER A 45 3.65 12.12 1.34
CA SER A 45 2.70 12.26 0.21
C SER A 45 1.46 13.07 0.60
N GLN A 46 0.92 12.83 1.79
CA GLN A 46 -0.25 13.54 2.32
C GLN A 46 0.04 15.03 2.55
N GLU A 47 1.22 15.37 3.05
CA GLU A 47 1.63 16.76 3.17
C GLU A 47 1.73 17.46 1.80
N THR A 48 2.13 16.74 0.77
CA THR A 48 2.14 17.24 -0.61
C THR A 48 0.72 17.53 -1.09
N PHE A 49 -0.25 16.65 -0.85
CA PHE A 49 -1.66 16.88 -1.19
C PHE A 49 -2.24 18.11 -0.47
N LYS A 50 -1.95 18.27 0.82
CA LYS A 50 -2.40 19.44 1.59
C LYS A 50 -1.87 20.76 1.03
N LYS A 51 -0.63 20.76 0.54
CA LYS A 51 0.04 21.96 0.00
C LYS A 51 -0.32 22.28 -1.45
N SER A 52 -0.85 21.33 -2.21
CA SER A 52 -1.03 21.42 -3.66
C SER A 52 -2.41 21.86 -4.11
N ASP A 53 -3.30 22.30 -3.23
CA ASP A 53 -4.72 22.59 -3.52
C ASP A 53 -5.49 21.44 -4.22
N MET A 54 -4.97 20.23 -4.14
CA MET A 54 -5.61 19.05 -4.71
C MET A 54 -6.78 18.53 -3.88
N LEU A 55 -6.86 18.87 -2.62
CA LEU A 55 -7.98 18.47 -1.77
C LEU A 55 -9.25 19.21 -2.19
N TYR A 56 -10.35 18.47 -2.23
CA TYR A 56 -11.67 19.05 -2.50
C TYR A 56 -12.23 19.63 -1.20
N ASP A 57 -12.23 20.95 -1.10
CA ASP A 57 -12.67 21.68 0.09
C ASP A 57 -14.20 21.71 0.15
N ASN A 58 -14.77 20.68 0.77
CA ASN A 58 -16.20 20.58 1.08
C ASN A 58 -16.35 19.83 2.42
N PRO A 59 -16.40 20.57 3.55
CA PRO A 59 -16.47 19.96 4.88
C PRO A 59 -17.70 19.08 5.10
N GLU A 60 -18.85 19.44 4.53
CA GLU A 60 -20.10 18.67 4.68
C GLU A 60 -19.98 17.31 3.98
N LEU A 61 -19.48 17.30 2.75
CA LEU A 61 -19.25 16.07 2.01
C LEU A 61 -18.22 15.19 2.72
N THR A 62 -17.13 15.78 3.17
CA THR A 62 -16.06 15.05 3.89
C THR A 62 -16.60 14.44 5.18
N ALA A 63 -17.39 15.19 5.95
CA ALA A 63 -18.01 14.69 7.18
C ALA A 63 -18.97 13.53 6.89
N TYR A 64 -19.83 13.65 5.87
CA TYR A 64 -20.75 12.60 5.45
C TYR A 64 -20.02 11.32 5.03
N ILE A 65 -18.97 11.42 4.22
CA ILE A 65 -18.19 10.26 3.78
C ILE A 65 -17.53 9.57 4.99
N ASN A 66 -16.97 10.34 5.92
CA ASN A 66 -16.36 9.79 7.14
C ASN A 66 -17.40 9.17 8.08
N GLU A 67 -18.63 9.68 8.14
CA GLU A 67 -19.71 9.04 8.89
C GLU A 67 -20.08 7.68 8.29
N VAL A 68 -20.22 7.58 6.96
CA VAL A 68 -20.43 6.29 6.27
C VAL A 68 -19.28 5.34 6.56
N ALA A 69 -18.04 5.82 6.45
CA ALA A 69 -16.83 5.03 6.74
C ALA A 69 -16.82 4.50 8.17
N ALA A 70 -17.14 5.34 9.15
CA ALA A 70 -17.17 4.94 10.56
C ALA A 70 -18.21 3.84 10.85
N ARG A 71 -19.35 3.84 10.16
CA ARG A 71 -20.37 2.78 10.29
C ARG A 71 -19.92 1.43 9.72
N LEU A 72 -18.94 1.44 8.79
CA LEU A 72 -18.42 0.24 8.14
C LEU A 72 -17.23 -0.36 8.88
N TRP A 73 -16.58 0.42 9.75
CA TRP A 73 -15.37 -0.04 10.44
C TRP A 73 -15.68 -1.23 11.35
N PRO A 74 -14.91 -2.34 11.26
CA PRO A 74 -15.17 -3.52 12.08
C PRO A 74 -14.96 -3.25 13.57
N GLU A 75 -15.95 -3.57 14.41
CA GLU A 75 -15.93 -3.33 15.87
C GLU A 75 -14.78 -4.07 16.59
N ASN A 76 -14.32 -5.18 16.03
CA ASN A 76 -13.22 -5.98 16.59
C ASN A 76 -11.83 -5.41 16.28
N ILE A 77 -11.73 -4.38 15.43
CA ILE A 77 -10.47 -3.71 15.07
C ILE A 77 -10.44 -2.37 15.79
N THR A 78 -9.59 -2.27 16.79
CA THR A 78 -9.36 -1.00 17.48
C THR A 78 -8.46 -0.12 16.63
N LEU A 79 -8.94 1.07 16.28
CA LEU A 79 -8.08 2.12 15.75
C LEU A 79 -7.09 2.50 16.86
N GLN A 80 -5.83 2.22 16.62
CA GLN A 80 -4.74 2.62 17.54
C GLN A 80 -4.16 3.94 17.06
N ASP A 81 -3.36 4.60 17.89
CA ASP A 81 -2.74 5.89 17.61
C ASP A 81 -1.99 5.97 16.27
N GLN A 82 -1.73 4.83 15.67
CA GLN A 82 -0.98 4.69 14.43
C GLN A 82 -1.87 4.43 13.19
N LEU A 83 -3.00 3.73 13.31
CA LEU A 83 -3.94 3.50 12.22
C LEU A 83 -5.16 4.40 12.40
N THR A 84 -5.30 5.40 11.56
CA THR A 84 -6.42 6.35 11.61
C THR A 84 -7.29 6.20 10.38
N LEU A 85 -8.59 5.96 10.60
CA LEU A 85 -9.55 6.05 9.51
C LEU A 85 -9.85 7.53 9.25
N ASP A 86 -9.43 8.03 8.10
CA ASP A 86 -9.66 9.39 7.65
C ASP A 86 -9.83 9.38 6.13
N VAL A 87 -10.99 9.80 5.66
CA VAL A 87 -11.33 9.80 4.24
C VAL A 87 -11.37 11.22 3.72
N LEU A 88 -10.56 11.48 2.72
CA LEU A 88 -10.43 12.78 2.07
C LEU A 88 -10.79 12.68 0.59
N VAL A 89 -11.19 13.78 -0.01
CA VAL A 89 -11.55 13.85 -1.43
C VAL A 89 -10.49 14.62 -2.19
N ILE A 90 -10.04 14.08 -3.32
CA ILE A 90 -9.07 14.72 -4.23
C ILE A 90 -9.79 15.22 -5.47
N LYS A 91 -9.47 16.45 -5.91
CA LYS A 91 -9.88 17.03 -7.20
C LYS A 91 -9.20 16.30 -8.36
N ASN A 92 -9.76 15.16 -8.75
CA ASN A 92 -9.23 14.35 -9.85
C ASN A 92 -10.38 13.70 -10.62
N PRO A 93 -10.47 13.83 -11.96
CA PRO A 93 -11.57 13.26 -12.74
C PRO A 93 -11.46 11.74 -12.95
N LEU A 94 -10.38 11.11 -12.57
CA LEU A 94 -10.20 9.66 -12.70
C LEU A 94 -11.18 8.90 -11.80
N LEU A 95 -11.59 7.72 -12.25
CA LEU A 95 -12.42 6.80 -11.48
C LEU A 95 -11.52 5.95 -10.58
N ASN A 96 -11.10 6.52 -9.46
CA ASN A 96 -10.15 5.86 -8.55
C ASN A 96 -10.35 6.25 -7.09
N ALA A 97 -9.89 5.40 -6.19
CA ALA A 97 -9.63 5.70 -4.79
C ALA A 97 -8.25 5.12 -4.42
N ILE A 98 -7.69 5.59 -3.32
CA ILE A 98 -6.32 5.25 -2.93
C ILE A 98 -6.29 5.07 -1.42
N THR A 99 -5.86 3.90 -0.96
CA THR A 99 -5.67 3.62 0.46
C THR A 99 -4.18 3.62 0.81
N TYR A 100 -3.84 4.45 1.78
CA TYR A 100 -2.48 4.52 2.32
C TYR A 100 -2.28 3.53 3.48
N PRO A 101 -1.04 3.06 3.70
CA PRO A 101 -0.72 2.13 4.79
C PRO A 101 -1.19 2.59 6.18
N ASN A 102 -1.22 3.89 6.43
CA ASN A 102 -1.64 4.48 7.70
C ASN A 102 -3.18 4.59 7.86
N GLY A 103 -3.94 3.99 6.95
CA GLY A 103 -5.41 3.94 7.00
C GLY A 103 -6.13 5.14 6.39
N LYS A 104 -5.40 6.13 5.89
CA LYS A 104 -6.03 7.25 5.18
C LYS A 104 -6.44 6.85 3.77
N ILE A 105 -7.66 7.24 3.41
CA ILE A 105 -8.27 6.94 2.11
C ILE A 105 -8.48 8.24 1.35
N TYR A 106 -8.09 8.28 0.09
CA TYR A 106 -8.32 9.41 -0.80
C TYR A 106 -9.21 8.99 -1.95
N ILE A 107 -10.39 9.61 -2.04
CA ILE A 107 -11.37 9.31 -3.09
C ILE A 107 -11.30 10.42 -4.14
N HIS A 108 -11.20 10.07 -5.41
CA HIS A 108 -11.22 11.04 -6.49
C HIS A 108 -12.63 11.56 -6.75
N THR A 109 -12.76 12.86 -7.09
CA THR A 109 -14.06 13.45 -7.47
C THR A 109 -14.70 12.73 -8.65
N GLY A 110 -13.90 12.15 -9.55
CA GLY A 110 -14.38 11.40 -10.71
C GLY A 110 -15.24 10.20 -10.36
N ILE A 111 -14.81 9.39 -9.39
CA ILE A 111 -15.58 8.21 -8.95
C ILE A 111 -16.80 8.62 -8.14
N LEU A 112 -16.68 9.62 -7.25
CA LEU A 112 -17.82 10.14 -6.48
C LEU A 112 -18.93 10.66 -7.38
N ALA A 113 -18.59 11.37 -8.46
CA ALA A 113 -19.55 11.90 -9.41
C ALA A 113 -20.33 10.84 -10.21
N ARG A 114 -19.89 9.57 -10.17
CA ARG A 114 -20.54 8.43 -10.81
C ARG A 114 -21.44 7.63 -9.87
N MET A 115 -21.33 7.87 -8.57
CA MET A 115 -22.16 7.18 -7.58
C MET A 115 -23.58 7.72 -7.55
N GLU A 116 -24.53 6.81 -7.55
CA GLU A 116 -25.96 7.13 -7.56
C GLU A 116 -26.60 7.04 -6.17
N ASN A 117 -25.91 6.39 -5.22
CA ASN A 117 -26.46 6.15 -3.88
C ASN A 117 -25.36 5.81 -2.85
N GLU A 118 -25.74 5.88 -1.57
CA GLU A 118 -24.83 5.60 -0.45
C GLU A 118 -24.30 4.15 -0.47
N ALA A 119 -25.03 3.18 -1.00
CA ALA A 119 -24.59 1.78 -1.02
C ALA A 119 -23.36 1.59 -1.93
N GLN A 120 -23.26 2.35 -3.02
CA GLN A 120 -22.07 2.34 -3.90
C GLN A 120 -20.87 2.98 -3.19
N LEU A 121 -21.07 4.08 -2.47
CA LEU A 121 -20.05 4.69 -1.63
C LEU A 121 -19.59 3.72 -0.52
N ALA A 122 -20.52 3.09 0.17
CA ALA A 122 -20.23 2.11 1.22
C ALA A 122 -19.42 0.92 0.69
N THR A 123 -19.74 0.44 -0.51
CA THR A 123 -19.01 -0.65 -1.16
C THR A 123 -17.56 -0.24 -1.48
N LEU A 124 -17.35 0.96 -2.03
CA LEU A 124 -16.02 1.49 -2.29
C LEU A 124 -15.22 1.62 -1.00
N LEU A 125 -15.81 2.24 0.03
CA LEU A 125 -15.16 2.44 1.33
C LEU A 125 -14.78 1.12 1.98
N ALA A 126 -15.68 0.12 1.99
CA ALA A 126 -15.39 -1.21 2.52
C ALA A 126 -14.24 -1.89 1.76
N HIS A 127 -14.18 -1.72 0.45
CA HIS A 127 -13.08 -2.22 -0.37
C HIS A 127 -11.76 -1.56 0.01
N GLU A 128 -11.70 -0.24 0.08
CA GLU A 128 -10.51 0.51 0.47
C GLU A 128 -10.05 0.18 1.90
N MET A 129 -10.98 0.09 2.84
CA MET A 129 -10.68 -0.31 4.21
C MET A 129 -10.06 -1.71 4.28
N SER A 130 -10.50 -2.63 3.42
CA SER A 130 -9.94 -3.98 3.39
C SER A 130 -8.45 -3.96 3.07
N HIS A 131 -7.99 -3.08 2.19
CA HIS A 131 -6.56 -2.91 1.89
C HIS A 131 -5.73 -2.49 3.10
N ALA A 132 -6.25 -1.55 3.91
CA ALA A 132 -5.59 -1.13 5.15
C ALA A 132 -5.56 -2.28 6.18
N ILE A 133 -6.68 -2.97 6.36
CA ILE A 133 -6.83 -4.07 7.34
C ILE A 133 -5.93 -5.27 6.97
N HIS A 134 -5.88 -5.64 5.69
CA HIS A 134 -5.03 -6.74 5.21
C HIS A 134 -3.57 -6.33 5.04
N ARG A 135 -3.25 -5.05 5.19
CA ARG A 135 -1.88 -4.53 5.05
C ARG A 135 -1.30 -4.78 3.66
N ASP A 136 -2.12 -4.60 2.63
CA ASP A 136 -1.78 -4.97 1.26
C ASP A 136 -0.56 -4.20 0.73
N SER A 137 -0.36 -2.96 1.17
CA SER A 137 0.83 -2.18 0.83
C SER A 137 2.11 -2.83 1.36
N LEU A 138 2.10 -3.40 2.57
CA LEU A 138 3.25 -4.12 3.12
C LEU A 138 3.50 -5.44 2.36
N THR A 139 2.43 -6.16 2.02
CA THR A 139 2.51 -7.37 1.20
C THR A 139 3.12 -7.07 -0.16
N SER A 140 2.61 -6.05 -0.85
CA SER A 140 3.11 -5.61 -2.15
C SER A 140 4.58 -5.16 -2.09
N TYR A 141 4.95 -4.42 -1.04
CA TYR A 141 6.33 -4.01 -0.81
C TYR A 141 7.27 -5.21 -0.65
N ARG A 142 6.88 -6.19 0.16
CA ARG A 142 7.68 -7.42 0.37
C ARG A 142 7.80 -8.25 -0.91
N ASP A 143 6.70 -8.40 -1.64
CA ASP A 143 6.68 -9.11 -2.92
C ASP A 143 7.62 -8.45 -3.93
N LEU A 144 7.56 -7.13 -4.04
CA LEU A 144 8.43 -6.39 -4.94
C LEU A 144 9.89 -6.51 -4.54
N LYS A 145 10.19 -6.38 -3.24
CA LYS A 145 11.55 -6.54 -2.70
C LYS A 145 12.10 -7.95 -3.00
N ASN A 146 11.29 -8.99 -2.82
CA ASN A 146 11.67 -10.36 -3.10
C ASN A 146 11.90 -10.59 -4.60
N LYS A 147 10.98 -10.13 -5.46
CA LYS A 147 11.12 -10.20 -6.93
C LYS A 147 12.37 -9.46 -7.42
N THR A 148 12.65 -8.29 -6.87
CA THR A 148 13.84 -7.50 -7.23
C THR A 148 15.13 -8.17 -6.77
N ALA A 149 15.14 -8.76 -5.57
CA ALA A 149 16.28 -9.53 -5.07
C ALA A 149 16.57 -10.75 -5.96
N ILE A 150 15.53 -11.48 -6.38
CA ILE A 150 15.69 -12.62 -7.31
C ILE A 150 16.22 -12.14 -8.66
N LEU A 151 15.63 -11.09 -9.23
CA LEU A 151 16.06 -10.54 -10.52
C LEU A 151 17.49 -10.00 -10.47
N SER A 152 17.89 -9.34 -9.36
CA SER A 152 19.25 -8.84 -9.18
C SER A 152 20.27 -9.99 -9.08
N THR A 153 19.95 -11.06 -8.37
CA THR A 153 20.81 -12.24 -8.28
C THR A 153 20.92 -12.95 -9.63
N MET A 154 19.83 -13.08 -10.38
CA MET A 154 19.85 -13.64 -11.74
C MET A 154 20.59 -12.73 -12.72
N GLY A 155 20.43 -11.41 -12.61
CA GLY A 155 21.12 -10.43 -13.45
C GLY A 155 22.64 -10.38 -13.21
N VAL A 156 23.09 -10.52 -11.96
CA VAL A 156 24.52 -10.66 -11.63
C VAL A 156 25.13 -11.93 -12.22
N VAL A 157 24.34 -13.01 -12.25
CA VAL A 157 24.78 -14.27 -12.87
C VAL A 157 24.83 -14.17 -14.40
N ALA A 158 23.94 -13.40 -15.01
CA ALA A 158 23.79 -13.33 -16.47
C ALA A 158 24.66 -12.25 -17.15
N SER A 159 24.98 -11.15 -16.49
CA SER A 159 25.56 -9.97 -17.17
C SER A 159 26.92 -9.48 -16.64
N GLY A 160 27.40 -10.00 -15.53
CA GLY A 160 28.70 -9.59 -15.00
C GLY A 160 28.92 -8.10 -14.68
N PHE A 161 28.07 -7.19 -15.17
CA PHE A 161 28.11 -5.75 -14.86
C PHE A 161 26.87 -5.01 -15.44
N GLY A 162 26.09 -4.36 -14.61
CA GLY A 162 25.01 -3.46 -15.05
C GLY A 162 24.43 -2.62 -13.91
N SER A 163 24.16 -1.36 -14.20
CA SER A 163 23.77 -0.27 -13.30
C SER A 163 22.56 -0.59 -12.39
N TYR A 164 22.78 -0.54 -11.08
CA TYR A 164 21.76 -0.84 -10.05
C TYR A 164 20.91 0.39 -9.63
N GLY A 165 21.22 1.59 -10.13
CA GLY A 165 20.59 2.83 -9.67
C GLY A 165 19.11 2.95 -10.04
N ASP A 166 18.71 2.52 -11.23
CA ASP A 166 17.35 2.72 -11.75
C ASP A 166 16.32 1.76 -11.12
N LEU A 167 16.76 0.56 -10.73
CA LEU A 167 15.90 -0.42 -10.08
C LEU A 167 15.48 -0.02 -8.65
N ALA A 168 16.40 0.61 -7.90
CA ALA A 168 16.12 1.07 -6.55
C ALA A 168 15.08 2.22 -6.53
N TYR A 169 15.09 3.08 -7.55
CA TYR A 169 14.12 4.15 -7.69
C TYR A 169 12.71 3.63 -8.04
N MET A 170 12.63 2.64 -8.92
CA MET A 170 11.34 2.00 -9.26
C MET A 170 10.71 1.28 -8.07
N VAL A 171 11.51 0.60 -7.23
CA VAL A 171 11.03 -0.10 -6.03
C VAL A 171 10.46 0.89 -5.01
N GLY A 172 11.08 2.06 -4.85
CA GLY A 172 10.62 3.08 -3.90
C GLY A 172 9.28 3.75 -4.28
N SER A 173 8.96 3.79 -5.58
CA SER A 173 7.77 4.49 -6.07
C SER A 173 6.50 3.64 -6.15
N ILE A 174 6.61 2.31 -6.20
CA ILE A 174 5.46 1.40 -6.40
C ILE A 174 4.87 0.88 -5.09
N GLY A 175 5.65 0.87 -3.99
CA GLY A 175 5.27 0.20 -2.75
C GLY A 175 4.34 0.98 -1.80
N VAL A 176 3.94 2.20 -2.15
CA VAL A 176 3.30 3.10 -1.17
C VAL A 176 1.77 3.10 -1.27
N VAL A 177 1.21 2.72 -2.41
CA VAL A 177 -0.22 2.94 -2.69
C VAL A 177 -0.87 1.67 -3.27
N SER A 178 -1.96 1.21 -2.65
CA SER A 178 -2.92 0.30 -3.28
C SER A 178 -3.97 1.15 -4.02
N SER A 179 -4.21 0.89 -5.29
CA SER A 179 -5.22 1.57 -6.12
C SER A 179 -6.14 0.56 -6.79
N ILE A 180 -7.39 0.97 -7.03
CA ILE A 180 -8.39 0.19 -7.77
C ILE A 180 -8.01 0.17 -9.25
#